data_fe4e6d313220d1068123f54de98e3a48
#
_entry.id   fe4e6d313220d1068123f54de98e3a48
#
_cell.length_a   1.000
_cell.length_b   1.000
_cell.length_c   1.000
_cell.angle_alpha   90.00
_cell.angle_beta   90.00
_cell.angle_gamma   90.00
#
_symmetry.space_group_name_H-M   'P 1'
#
loop_
_entity.id
_entity.type
_entity.pdbx_description
1 polymer ?
#
loop_
_entity_poly.entity_id
_entity_poly.type
_entity_poly.pdbx_seq_one_letter_code
_entity_poly.pdbx_strand_id
1 'polypeptide(L)'
;MIRKFFLILSTLMLSNTLHAQRSYDIVVYGDSSGAVTAAIDAKRRGLSVILVNPTSFPGGMSASGLGATDFLGRQNTFGGIAGEFYQGVARAYGKNFVRSFEPSVGHKVFQMMLADAKVEVVYRELLDREKGVKMSGKRIESITTLSGKTYRGKMFIDATYVGDLMAAAGVTYTVGREPESQYGETIAGVRRGDTNPRVHYTQKDKDHFIKDVDPYVKQGEPGSGLLPYIVKNDGLTNGQGDKKIQAYNYRVCLTTDPALRVSIEKPEDYKEIDHELLLRNFEAGDMRMPALIEPLEGKGSKVDWNNMHAVGSDHPGANYEYPEASYERRMEIEKQHKTYILGFLWTMANSPRVPEEIRKKSAAYGLSKDEFTDNGGWPWMIYIREARRMVGDYVMTQHDCEGKKSATDPVALGSFGMDSHCVQHFVTDKGTVQNEGVIWRVPPKPYGISYRSVIPKIGECENLFSPICLSTSHVAHGSIRMEPVFMALSQSCSIAASLAIEKNIPVQQVKYAELKQRLLDAKQVVEFKSARPAQ
;
A
#
# COMPACT_ATOMS: atom_id res chain seq x y z
N MET A 1 -36.29 30.24 72.55
CA MET A 1 -34.97 29.91 71.92
C MET A 1 -35.25 29.30 70.57
N ILE A 2 -35.20 30.10 69.50
CA ILE A 2 -35.54 29.69 68.17
C ILE A 2 -34.21 29.58 67.39
N ARG A 3 -33.78 28.35 67.03
CA ARG A 3 -32.62 28.11 66.15
C ARG A 3 -33.03 28.26 64.71
N LYS A 4 -32.47 29.26 64.03
CA LYS A 4 -32.58 29.46 62.56
C LYS A 4 -31.60 28.49 61.88
N PHE A 5 -32.13 27.56 61.06
CA PHE A 5 -31.35 26.79 60.11
C PHE A 5 -31.10 27.61 58.84
N PHE A 6 -29.86 27.92 58.53
CA PHE A 6 -29.46 28.45 57.24
C PHE A 6 -29.21 27.29 56.27
N LEU A 7 -30.02 27.17 55.23
CA LEU A 7 -29.84 26.27 54.12
C LEU A 7 -28.91 26.97 53.11
N ILE A 8 -27.67 26.50 52.99
CA ILE A 8 -26.74 26.96 51.95
C ILE A 8 -26.99 26.09 50.70
N LEU A 9 -27.65 26.68 49.70
CA LEU A 9 -27.84 26.08 48.38
C LEU A 9 -26.54 26.34 47.58
N SER A 10 -25.64 25.34 47.50
CA SER A 10 -24.47 25.37 46.62
C SER A 10 -24.89 25.04 45.22
N THR A 11 -25.09 26.03 44.39
CA THR A 11 -25.24 25.89 42.93
C THR A 11 -23.89 25.50 42.33
N LEU A 12 -23.70 24.21 42.04
CA LEU A 12 -22.63 23.73 41.15
C LEU A 12 -22.93 24.28 39.74
N MET A 13 -22.30 25.37 39.36
CA MET A 13 -22.19 25.72 37.94
C MET A 13 -21.22 24.73 37.30
N LEU A 14 -21.77 23.74 36.57
CA LEU A 14 -21.03 23.01 35.55
C LEU A 14 -20.67 24.04 34.45
N SER A 15 -19.49 24.60 34.52
CA SER A 15 -18.89 25.31 33.40
C SER A 15 -18.56 24.27 32.31
N ASN A 16 -19.51 24.00 31.41
CA ASN A 16 -19.23 23.44 30.12
C ASN A 16 -18.34 24.45 29.38
N THR A 17 -17.03 24.34 29.54
CA THR A 17 -16.09 24.96 28.61
C THR A 17 -16.31 24.29 27.26
N LEU A 18 -17.15 24.90 26.44
CA LEU A 18 -17.17 24.70 25.00
C LEU A 18 -15.75 25.06 24.52
N HIS A 19 -14.84 24.08 24.52
CA HIS A 19 -13.63 24.22 23.75
C HIS A 19 -14.09 24.39 22.32
N ALA A 20 -13.93 25.59 21.76
CA ALA A 20 -14.17 25.83 20.34
C ALA A 20 -13.39 24.78 19.56
N GLN A 21 -14.12 23.84 18.99
CA GLN A 21 -13.52 22.70 18.31
C GLN A 21 -12.69 23.25 17.15
N ARG A 22 -11.37 23.09 17.21
CA ARG A 22 -10.43 23.64 16.23
C ARG A 22 -10.78 23.14 14.84
N SER A 23 -10.89 24.04 13.87
CA SER A 23 -11.12 23.72 12.47
C SER A 23 -9.84 23.94 11.67
N TYR A 24 -9.56 23.05 10.75
CA TYR A 24 -8.38 23.09 9.89
C TYR A 24 -8.77 23.44 8.46
N ASP A 25 -7.84 23.98 7.71
CA ASP A 25 -8.01 24.14 6.26
C ASP A 25 -8.00 22.76 5.60
N ILE A 26 -7.06 21.89 6.01
CA ILE A 26 -6.95 20.53 5.50
C ILE A 26 -6.83 19.53 6.65
N VAL A 27 -7.65 18.48 6.61
CA VAL A 27 -7.48 17.27 7.44
C VAL A 27 -6.96 16.17 6.54
N VAL A 28 -5.74 15.71 6.80
CA VAL A 28 -5.15 14.53 6.14
C VAL A 28 -5.38 13.33 7.04
N TYR A 29 -6.12 12.35 6.57
CA TYR A 29 -6.32 11.06 7.25
C TYR A 29 -5.51 9.99 6.56
N GLY A 30 -4.54 9.38 7.26
CA GLY A 30 -3.74 8.31 6.68
C GLY A 30 -2.38 8.10 7.33
N ASP A 31 -1.78 6.97 6.97
CA ASP A 31 -0.51 6.47 7.48
C ASP A 31 0.55 6.29 6.38
N SER A 32 0.19 6.48 5.11
CA SER A 32 1.08 6.31 3.97
C SER A 32 2.17 7.40 3.89
N SER A 33 3.18 7.16 3.05
CA SER A 33 4.15 8.19 2.68
C SER A 33 3.49 9.41 2.05
N GLY A 34 2.39 9.19 1.30
CA GLY A 34 1.57 10.25 0.74
C GLY A 34 0.90 11.14 1.79
N ALA A 35 0.45 10.57 2.91
CA ALA A 35 -0.14 11.35 4.01
C ALA A 35 0.87 12.38 4.55
N VAL A 36 2.13 11.98 4.70
CA VAL A 36 3.21 12.87 5.13
C VAL A 36 3.45 13.99 4.12
N THR A 37 3.54 13.67 2.82
CA THR A 37 3.85 14.68 1.80
C THR A 37 2.71 15.68 1.61
N ALA A 38 1.44 15.23 1.69
CA ALA A 38 0.28 16.12 1.66
C ALA A 38 0.27 17.11 2.83
N ALA A 39 0.51 16.61 4.05
CA ALA A 39 0.52 17.45 5.25
C ALA A 39 1.67 18.48 5.24
N ILE A 40 2.85 18.08 4.79
CA ILE A 40 4.01 18.97 4.65
C ILE A 40 3.73 20.08 3.63
N ASP A 41 3.20 19.72 2.45
CA ASP A 41 2.88 20.70 1.39
C ASP A 41 1.84 21.71 1.89
N ALA A 42 0.74 21.25 2.49
CA ALA A 42 -0.28 22.13 3.07
C ALA A 42 0.31 23.11 4.08
N LYS A 43 1.16 22.61 4.98
CA LYS A 43 1.79 23.46 6.00
C LYS A 43 2.72 24.50 5.41
N ARG A 44 3.53 24.13 4.42
CA ARG A 44 4.45 25.03 3.70
C ARG A 44 3.71 26.12 2.92
N ARG A 45 2.45 25.86 2.51
CA ARG A 45 1.57 26.86 1.87
C ARG A 45 0.89 27.80 2.88
N GLY A 46 1.19 27.67 4.18
CA GLY A 46 0.61 28.50 5.24
C GLY A 46 -0.79 28.07 5.67
N LEU A 47 -1.27 26.92 5.23
CA LEU A 47 -2.57 26.39 5.64
C LEU A 47 -2.51 25.76 7.04
N SER A 48 -3.61 25.84 7.77
CA SER A 48 -3.80 25.05 8.98
C SER A 48 -4.08 23.61 8.59
N VAL A 49 -3.22 22.67 9.02
CA VAL A 49 -3.31 21.25 8.68
C VAL A 49 -3.09 20.38 9.90
N ILE A 50 -3.81 19.28 9.95
CA ILE A 50 -3.56 18.17 10.88
C ILE A 50 -3.41 16.87 10.12
N LEU A 51 -2.41 16.09 10.49
CA LEU A 51 -2.25 14.69 10.04
C LEU A 51 -2.84 13.77 11.12
N VAL A 52 -3.99 13.18 10.81
CA VAL A 52 -4.68 12.18 11.64
C VAL A 52 -4.21 10.81 11.19
N ASN A 53 -3.26 10.24 11.92
CA ASN A 53 -2.61 9.00 11.56
C ASN A 53 -3.22 7.82 12.35
N PRO A 54 -3.75 6.77 11.66
CA PRO A 54 -4.32 5.60 12.33
C PRO A 54 -3.27 4.71 13.00
N THR A 55 -2.00 4.81 12.62
CA THR A 55 -0.90 4.02 13.18
C THR A 55 -0.05 4.81 14.19
N SER A 56 1.01 4.20 14.71
CA SER A 56 1.96 4.83 15.64
C SER A 56 3.17 5.47 14.96
N PHE A 57 3.28 5.38 13.63
CA PHE A 57 4.43 5.85 12.87
C PHE A 57 3.99 6.53 11.57
N PRO A 58 4.72 7.52 11.04
CA PRO A 58 4.46 8.12 9.74
C PRO A 58 5.28 7.46 8.64
N GLY A 59 4.80 7.56 7.40
CA GLY A 59 5.59 7.25 6.20
C GLY A 59 5.31 5.90 5.55
N GLY A 60 4.30 5.16 6.05
CA GLY A 60 3.78 3.97 5.42
C GLY A 60 4.84 2.92 5.10
N MET A 61 4.73 2.31 3.93
CA MET A 61 5.65 1.24 3.50
C MET A 61 7.11 1.71 3.37
N SER A 62 7.37 2.97 2.98
CA SER A 62 8.73 3.51 2.92
C SER A 62 9.43 3.64 4.30
N ALA A 63 8.66 3.52 5.39
CA ALA A 63 9.16 3.49 6.76
C ALA A 63 8.95 2.11 7.42
N SER A 64 8.20 1.21 6.81
CA SER A 64 7.79 -0.07 7.40
C SER A 64 8.11 -1.28 6.52
N GLY A 65 9.32 -1.35 6.01
CA GLY A 65 9.88 -2.57 5.45
C GLY A 65 10.12 -2.59 3.95
N LEU A 66 9.42 -1.78 3.13
CA LEU A 66 9.71 -1.65 1.70
C LEU A 66 11.06 -0.95 1.52
N GLY A 67 12.14 -1.70 1.66
CA GLY A 67 13.50 -1.17 1.60
C GLY A 67 13.94 -0.77 0.20
N ALA A 68 13.43 -1.44 -0.83
CA ALA A 68 13.78 -1.16 -2.23
C ALA A 68 12.66 -0.39 -2.93
N THR A 69 12.99 0.79 -3.47
CA THR A 69 12.02 1.64 -4.19
C THR A 69 11.80 1.16 -5.62
N ASP A 70 10.54 1.04 -6.01
CA ASP A 70 10.09 0.57 -7.32
C ASP A 70 9.87 1.72 -8.30
N PHE A 71 10.82 2.00 -9.20
CA PHE A 71 10.74 3.02 -10.26
C PHE A 71 11.49 2.64 -11.57
N LEU A 72 11.98 1.43 -11.69
CA LEU A 72 12.71 0.90 -12.87
C LEU A 72 13.83 1.83 -13.39
N GLY A 73 14.61 2.44 -12.50
CA GLY A 73 15.67 3.39 -12.87
C GLY A 73 15.18 4.74 -13.41
N ARG A 74 13.88 5.02 -13.32
CA ARG A 74 13.24 6.24 -13.83
C ARG A 74 13.02 7.28 -12.72
N GLN A 75 14.06 7.55 -11.92
CA GLN A 75 14.01 8.51 -10.79
C GLN A 75 13.67 9.96 -11.21
N ASN A 76 13.70 10.27 -12.50
CA ASN A 76 13.29 11.55 -13.06
C ASN A 76 11.77 11.68 -13.26
N THR A 77 10.99 10.70 -12.80
CA THR A 77 9.52 10.73 -12.87
C THR A 77 8.86 11.33 -11.63
N PHE A 78 9.61 11.61 -10.58
CA PHE A 78 9.10 12.27 -9.39
C PHE A 78 10.02 13.41 -8.94
N GLY A 79 9.41 14.43 -8.34
CA GLY A 79 10.05 15.65 -7.85
C GLY A 79 9.40 16.13 -6.56
N GLY A 80 9.42 17.44 -6.31
CA GLY A 80 8.79 18.03 -5.14
C GLY A 80 9.22 17.36 -3.83
N ILE A 81 8.28 17.14 -2.92
CA ILE A 81 8.55 16.56 -1.59
C ILE A 81 9.00 15.08 -1.69
N ALA A 82 8.52 14.34 -2.69
CA ALA A 82 9.04 12.99 -2.95
C ALA A 82 10.55 13.03 -3.26
N GLY A 83 10.97 13.95 -4.13
CA GLY A 83 12.39 14.17 -4.42
C GLY A 83 13.20 14.58 -3.19
N GLU A 84 12.64 15.45 -2.32
CA GLU A 84 13.27 15.85 -1.06
C GLU A 84 13.46 14.68 -0.10
N PHE A 85 12.48 13.76 -0.02
CA PHE A 85 12.58 12.55 0.78
C PHE A 85 13.76 11.67 0.33
N TYR A 86 13.84 11.33 -0.97
CA TYR A 86 14.94 10.51 -1.48
C TYR A 86 16.31 11.21 -1.38
N GLN A 87 16.35 12.53 -1.50
CA GLN A 87 17.57 13.30 -1.19
C GLN A 87 17.93 13.25 0.29
N GLY A 88 16.91 13.27 1.19
CA GLY A 88 17.10 13.10 2.64
C GLY A 88 17.71 11.74 2.97
N VAL A 89 17.16 10.68 2.38
CA VAL A 89 17.70 9.32 2.50
C VAL A 89 19.14 9.25 1.96
N ALA A 90 19.40 9.77 0.76
CA ALA A 90 20.72 9.76 0.17
C ALA A 90 21.76 10.50 1.04
N ARG A 91 21.38 11.66 1.62
CA ARG A 91 22.24 12.39 2.56
C ARG A 91 22.59 11.59 3.81
N ALA A 92 21.65 10.78 4.33
CA ALA A 92 21.91 9.92 5.48
C ALA A 92 23.03 8.90 5.22
N TYR A 93 23.23 8.50 3.97
CA TYR A 93 24.28 7.59 3.54
C TYR A 93 25.49 8.29 2.89
N GLY A 94 25.52 9.63 2.83
CA GLY A 94 26.58 10.39 2.15
C GLY A 94 26.63 10.14 0.64
N LYS A 95 25.48 9.85 0.00
CA LYS A 95 25.34 9.53 -1.43
C LYS A 95 24.49 10.57 -2.16
N ASN A 96 24.57 10.59 -3.49
CA ASN A 96 23.72 11.45 -4.33
C ASN A 96 22.33 10.87 -4.57
N PHE A 97 22.22 9.54 -4.55
CA PHE A 97 20.96 8.81 -4.72
C PHE A 97 21.05 7.43 -4.06
N VAL A 98 19.97 7.01 -3.41
CA VAL A 98 19.82 5.67 -2.82
C VAL A 98 18.43 5.15 -3.19
N ARG A 99 18.39 3.96 -3.79
CA ARG A 99 17.15 3.25 -4.14
C ARG A 99 16.71 2.31 -3.02
N SER A 100 17.66 1.63 -2.42
CA SER A 100 17.43 0.60 -1.41
C SER A 100 18.03 1.04 -0.09
N PHE A 101 17.21 1.22 0.94
CA PHE A 101 17.60 1.81 2.22
C PHE A 101 16.94 1.12 3.41
N GLU A 102 17.54 1.27 4.57
CA GLU A 102 17.02 0.75 5.84
C GLU A 102 15.70 1.43 6.20
N PRO A 103 14.66 0.67 6.64
CA PRO A 103 13.38 1.23 7.06
C PRO A 103 13.50 2.32 8.14
N SER A 104 14.40 2.14 9.10
CA SER A 104 14.69 3.11 10.17
C SER A 104 15.19 4.45 9.61
N VAL A 105 15.96 4.45 8.52
CA VAL A 105 16.42 5.67 7.85
C VAL A 105 15.25 6.38 7.16
N GLY A 106 14.40 5.64 6.43
CA GLY A 106 13.19 6.21 5.83
C GLY A 106 12.27 6.84 6.87
N HIS A 107 12.03 6.13 7.97
CA HIS A 107 11.25 6.62 9.11
C HIS A 107 11.82 7.92 9.70
N LYS A 108 13.12 7.93 9.99
CA LYS A 108 13.80 9.11 10.53
C LYS A 108 13.73 10.33 9.61
N VAL A 109 13.88 10.13 8.30
CA VAL A 109 13.76 11.22 7.32
C VAL A 109 12.36 11.80 7.33
N PHE A 110 11.30 11.00 7.35
CA PHE A 110 9.93 11.51 7.46
C PHE A 110 9.68 12.26 8.76
N GLN A 111 10.17 11.75 9.90
CA GLN A 111 10.06 12.46 11.18
C GLN A 111 10.73 13.83 11.12
N MET A 112 11.94 13.92 10.58
CA MET A 112 12.65 15.19 10.40
C MET A 112 11.87 16.14 9.50
N MET A 113 11.36 15.68 8.35
CA MET A 113 10.61 16.51 7.41
C MET A 113 9.32 17.05 8.02
N LEU A 114 8.60 16.24 8.81
CA LEU A 114 7.39 16.66 9.54
C LEU A 114 7.71 17.72 10.61
N ALA A 115 8.80 17.50 11.36
CA ALA A 115 9.26 18.41 12.41
C ALA A 115 9.70 19.77 11.82
N ASP A 116 10.50 19.76 10.75
CA ASP A 116 10.98 20.96 10.06
C ASP A 116 9.81 21.78 9.49
N ALA A 117 8.80 21.11 8.95
CA ALA A 117 7.58 21.75 8.46
C ALA A 117 6.62 22.14 9.59
N LYS A 118 6.86 21.72 10.84
CA LYS A 118 5.98 21.94 12.00
C LYS A 118 4.55 21.45 11.76
N VAL A 119 4.40 20.27 11.18
CA VAL A 119 3.11 19.62 10.97
C VAL A 119 2.58 19.10 12.30
N GLU A 120 1.32 19.39 12.62
CA GLU A 120 0.61 18.78 13.74
C GLU A 120 0.21 17.36 13.36
N VAL A 121 0.68 16.35 14.12
CA VAL A 121 0.39 14.93 13.89
C VAL A 121 -0.24 14.33 15.14
N VAL A 122 -1.32 13.60 14.97
CA VAL A 122 -1.92 12.75 16.01
C VAL A 122 -1.87 11.30 15.55
N TYR A 123 -1.48 10.42 16.45
CA TYR A 123 -1.24 9.00 16.15
C TYR A 123 -2.29 8.09 16.81
N ARG A 124 -2.47 6.87 16.27
CA ARG A 124 -3.41 5.85 16.75
C ARG A 124 -4.86 6.32 16.76
N GLU A 125 -5.21 7.12 15.76
CA GLU A 125 -6.53 7.71 15.60
C GLU A 125 -7.29 6.98 14.48
N LEU A 126 -7.83 5.81 14.80
CA LEU A 126 -8.66 5.03 13.88
C LEU A 126 -10.01 5.71 13.65
N LEU A 127 -10.40 5.90 12.40
CA LEU A 127 -11.69 6.47 12.03
C LEU A 127 -12.83 5.59 12.55
N ASP A 128 -13.84 6.18 13.17
CA ASP A 128 -15.14 5.52 13.34
C ASP A 128 -15.82 5.43 11.95
N ARG A 129 -15.65 4.28 11.30
CA ARG A 129 -16.12 4.08 9.92
C ARG A 129 -17.63 4.04 9.77
N GLU A 130 -18.35 3.79 10.86
CA GLU A 130 -19.81 3.69 10.83
C GLU A 130 -20.51 5.04 11.04
N LYS A 131 -19.98 5.87 11.97
CA LYS A 131 -20.64 7.09 12.44
C LYS A 131 -19.71 8.31 12.45
N GLY A 132 -18.42 8.11 12.19
CA GLY A 132 -17.41 9.15 12.38
C GLY A 132 -17.39 10.20 11.28
N VAL A 133 -17.95 9.95 10.09
CA VAL A 133 -17.94 10.95 9.02
C VAL A 133 -19.24 11.74 9.04
N LYS A 134 -19.14 13.03 9.41
CA LYS A 134 -20.27 13.94 9.39
C LYS A 134 -20.30 14.70 8.07
N MET A 135 -21.38 14.48 7.31
CA MET A 135 -21.63 15.17 6.04
C MET A 135 -22.56 16.36 6.24
N SER A 136 -22.31 17.45 5.49
CA SER A 136 -23.22 18.56 5.27
C SER A 136 -23.49 18.70 3.77
N GLY A 137 -24.63 18.19 3.33
CA GLY A 137 -24.90 17.99 1.91
C GLY A 137 -23.85 17.04 1.30
N LYS A 138 -23.09 17.51 0.32
CA LYS A 138 -22.02 16.76 -0.36
C LYS A 138 -20.62 17.09 0.18
N ARG A 139 -20.51 17.67 1.33
CA ARG A 139 -19.22 18.04 1.93
C ARG A 139 -19.03 17.34 3.26
N ILE A 140 -17.86 16.80 3.48
CA ILE A 140 -17.44 16.35 4.81
C ILE A 140 -17.27 17.59 5.70
N GLU A 141 -17.96 17.61 6.83
CA GLU A 141 -17.81 18.66 7.86
C GLU A 141 -16.70 18.29 8.85
N SER A 142 -16.68 17.03 9.27
CA SER A 142 -15.72 16.51 10.22
C SER A 142 -15.57 14.99 10.14
N ILE A 143 -14.44 14.51 10.67
CA ILE A 143 -14.23 13.10 10.96
C ILE A 143 -14.07 12.91 12.46
N THR A 144 -14.62 11.80 13.00
CA THR A 144 -14.49 11.40 14.41
C THR A 144 -13.82 10.03 14.45
N THR A 145 -12.86 9.88 15.35
CA THR A 145 -12.12 8.63 15.53
C THR A 145 -12.72 7.80 16.67
N LEU A 146 -12.34 6.52 16.77
CA LEU A 146 -12.77 5.61 17.83
C LEU A 146 -12.37 6.11 19.23
N SER A 147 -11.37 7.00 19.33
CA SER A 147 -11.02 7.68 20.59
C SER A 147 -12.03 8.75 21.01
N GLY A 148 -13.02 9.07 20.17
CA GLY A 148 -14.00 10.14 20.38
C GLY A 148 -13.54 11.52 19.93
N LYS A 149 -12.30 11.68 19.46
CA LYS A 149 -11.81 12.98 18.97
C LYS A 149 -12.39 13.29 17.60
N THR A 150 -12.74 14.55 17.40
CA THR A 150 -13.35 15.04 16.15
C THR A 150 -12.45 16.10 15.51
N TYR A 151 -12.22 15.97 14.21
CA TYR A 151 -11.40 16.83 13.39
C TYR A 151 -12.25 17.47 12.30
N ARG A 152 -12.41 18.81 12.36
CA ARG A 152 -13.17 19.59 11.38
C ARG A 152 -12.23 20.14 10.31
N GLY A 153 -12.66 20.15 9.05
CA GLY A 153 -11.85 20.66 7.95
C GLY A 153 -12.65 21.27 6.81
N LYS A 154 -12.00 22.17 6.05
CA LYS A 154 -12.57 22.64 4.77
C LYS A 154 -12.39 21.61 3.67
N MET A 155 -11.22 20.93 3.63
CA MET A 155 -10.87 19.88 2.69
C MET A 155 -10.32 18.66 3.45
N PHE A 156 -10.51 17.48 2.86
CA PHE A 156 -10.06 16.20 3.41
C PHE A 156 -9.23 15.45 2.37
N ILE A 157 -8.20 14.74 2.83
CA ILE A 157 -7.37 13.85 1.99
C ILE A 157 -7.36 12.48 2.67
N ASP A 158 -7.96 11.47 2.01
CA ASP A 158 -7.81 10.08 2.42
C ASP A 158 -6.53 9.52 1.83
N ALA A 159 -5.49 9.49 2.62
CA ALA A 159 -4.19 8.95 2.26
C ALA A 159 -3.90 7.62 3.00
N THR A 160 -4.94 6.81 3.24
CA THR A 160 -4.80 5.43 3.73
C THR A 160 -4.64 4.45 2.56
N TYR A 161 -4.03 3.28 2.81
CA TYR A 161 -3.94 2.21 1.81
C TYR A 161 -5.26 1.48 1.55
N VAL A 162 -6.29 1.73 2.36
CA VAL A 162 -7.58 1.01 2.30
C VAL A 162 -8.77 1.88 1.90
N GLY A 163 -8.67 3.21 1.94
CA GLY A 163 -9.75 4.14 1.55
C GLY A 163 -10.92 4.16 2.53
N ASP A 164 -10.65 4.05 3.83
CA ASP A 164 -11.71 4.00 4.85
C ASP A 164 -12.50 5.31 4.95
N LEU A 165 -11.83 6.46 4.84
CA LEU A 165 -12.53 7.77 4.85
C LEU A 165 -13.35 7.97 3.57
N MET A 166 -12.79 7.59 2.42
CA MET A 166 -13.47 7.66 1.13
C MET A 166 -14.77 6.85 1.15
N ALA A 167 -14.70 5.61 1.63
CA ALA A 167 -15.85 4.72 1.73
C ALA A 167 -16.90 5.24 2.73
N ALA A 168 -16.46 5.70 3.92
CA ALA A 168 -17.35 6.25 4.95
C ALA A 168 -18.01 7.58 4.52
N ALA A 169 -17.39 8.32 3.59
CA ALA A 169 -17.99 9.51 2.97
C ALA A 169 -19.03 9.18 1.87
N GLY A 170 -19.28 7.91 1.58
CA GLY A 170 -20.26 7.48 0.58
C GLY A 170 -19.78 7.61 -0.87
N VAL A 171 -18.47 7.72 -1.11
CA VAL A 171 -17.90 7.77 -2.46
C VAL A 171 -17.90 6.38 -3.09
N THR A 172 -18.28 6.30 -4.36
CA THR A 172 -18.34 5.03 -5.09
C THR A 172 -16.93 4.44 -5.28
N TYR A 173 -16.77 3.16 -4.95
CA TYR A 173 -15.53 2.41 -5.13
C TYR A 173 -15.78 0.96 -5.58
N THR A 174 -14.73 0.27 -5.93
CA THR A 174 -14.72 -1.15 -6.27
C THR A 174 -13.60 -1.88 -5.51
N VAL A 175 -13.75 -3.21 -5.37
CA VAL A 175 -12.75 -4.13 -4.86
C VAL A 175 -12.70 -5.35 -5.79
N GLY A 176 -11.51 -5.91 -5.99
CA GLY A 176 -11.33 -7.07 -6.86
C GLY A 176 -10.92 -6.68 -8.28
N ARG A 177 -11.10 -7.59 -9.22
CA ARG A 177 -10.63 -7.45 -10.61
C ARG A 177 -11.79 -7.23 -11.56
N GLU A 178 -11.69 -6.21 -12.38
CA GLU A 178 -12.64 -5.95 -13.46
C GLU A 178 -12.49 -6.98 -14.58
N PRO A 179 -13.60 -7.35 -15.28
CA PRO A 179 -13.49 -8.15 -16.49
C PRO A 179 -12.81 -7.35 -17.62
N GLU A 180 -12.17 -8.05 -18.57
CA GLU A 180 -11.60 -7.42 -19.79
C GLU A 180 -12.58 -6.50 -20.49
N SER A 181 -13.84 -6.90 -20.56
CA SER A 181 -14.90 -6.18 -21.28
C SER A 181 -15.24 -4.81 -20.68
N GLN A 182 -14.95 -4.57 -19.39
CA GLN A 182 -15.34 -3.34 -18.72
C GLN A 182 -14.56 -2.12 -19.24
N TYR A 183 -13.26 -2.28 -19.47
CA TYR A 183 -12.39 -1.21 -19.96
C TYR A 183 -11.60 -1.60 -21.22
N GLY A 184 -11.83 -2.77 -21.80
CA GLY A 184 -11.10 -3.28 -22.96
C GLY A 184 -9.63 -3.63 -22.64
N GLU A 185 -9.32 -3.92 -21.40
CA GLU A 185 -7.95 -4.23 -20.93
C GLU A 185 -7.59 -5.67 -21.21
N THR A 186 -6.51 -5.91 -21.93
CA THR A 186 -6.14 -7.24 -22.44
C THR A 186 -5.49 -8.15 -21.40
N ILE A 187 -5.21 -7.62 -20.19
CA ILE A 187 -4.61 -8.36 -19.08
C ILE A 187 -5.42 -8.22 -17.79
N ALA A 188 -6.69 -7.77 -17.87
CA ALA A 188 -7.58 -7.68 -16.71
C ALA A 188 -8.25 -9.02 -16.36
N GLY A 189 -8.85 -9.07 -15.18
CA GLY A 189 -9.61 -10.21 -14.68
C GLY A 189 -8.75 -11.42 -14.33
N VAL A 190 -9.37 -12.60 -14.34
CA VAL A 190 -8.72 -13.89 -14.11
C VAL A 190 -7.63 -14.14 -15.13
N ARG A 191 -6.48 -14.64 -14.69
CA ARG A 191 -5.32 -14.96 -15.53
C ARG A 191 -4.74 -16.32 -15.14
N ARG A 192 -5.13 -17.35 -15.87
CA ARG A 192 -4.68 -18.74 -15.69
C ARG A 192 -3.68 -19.12 -16.77
N GLY A 193 -2.47 -19.48 -16.33
CA GLY A 193 -1.41 -19.98 -17.22
C GLY A 193 -0.80 -18.96 -18.16
N ASP A 194 0.30 -19.34 -18.77
CA ASP A 194 1.06 -18.57 -19.78
C ASP A 194 0.37 -18.47 -21.14
N THR A 195 -0.89 -18.81 -21.26
CA THR A 195 -1.59 -18.88 -22.54
C THR A 195 -1.88 -17.51 -23.15
N ASN A 196 -1.60 -16.42 -22.43
CA ASN A 196 -1.74 -15.09 -22.99
C ASN A 196 -0.40 -14.58 -23.54
N PRO A 197 -0.15 -14.66 -24.87
CA PRO A 197 1.10 -14.20 -25.51
C PRO A 197 1.35 -12.69 -25.34
N ARG A 198 0.37 -11.95 -24.77
CA ARG A 198 0.48 -10.51 -24.50
C ARG A 198 1.09 -10.21 -23.12
N VAL A 199 1.22 -11.21 -22.26
CA VAL A 199 1.94 -11.10 -20.99
C VAL A 199 3.38 -11.45 -21.24
N HIS A 200 4.20 -10.47 -21.58
CA HIS A 200 5.63 -10.66 -21.72
C HIS A 200 6.28 -10.73 -20.33
N TYR A 201 6.42 -11.91 -19.80
CA TYR A 201 7.39 -12.18 -18.74
C TYR A 201 8.79 -12.11 -19.36
N THR A 202 9.57 -11.16 -18.93
CA THR A 202 11.03 -11.15 -19.21
C THR A 202 11.73 -12.29 -18.47
N GLN A 203 11.06 -12.93 -17.52
CA GLN A 203 11.44 -14.15 -16.81
C GLN A 203 10.26 -15.12 -16.90
N LYS A 204 10.28 -15.97 -17.90
CA LYS A 204 9.23 -16.93 -18.29
C LYS A 204 8.82 -17.72 -17.08
N ASP A 205 9.07 -18.05 -16.12
CA ASP A 205 8.61 -18.91 -15.01
C ASP A 205 8.63 -18.18 -13.64
N LYS A 206 8.81 -16.84 -13.66
CA LYS A 206 8.73 -16.07 -12.43
C LYS A 206 7.32 -16.21 -11.85
N ASP A 207 7.24 -16.48 -10.57
CA ASP A 207 6.00 -16.56 -9.80
C ASP A 207 5.00 -17.65 -10.28
N HIS A 208 5.50 -18.68 -11.01
CA HIS A 208 4.74 -19.86 -11.42
C HIS A 208 5.42 -21.16 -11.01
N PHE A 209 4.62 -22.23 -10.84
CA PHE A 209 5.14 -23.59 -10.69
C PHE A 209 5.75 -24.06 -12.02
N ILE A 210 6.99 -24.52 -11.97
CA ILE A 210 7.71 -25.09 -13.13
C ILE A 210 7.71 -26.61 -13.12
N LYS A 211 7.11 -27.20 -12.10
CA LYS A 211 6.93 -28.64 -11.90
C LYS A 211 5.48 -28.92 -11.54
N ASP A 212 5.03 -30.11 -11.83
CA ASP A 212 3.74 -30.61 -11.40
C ASP A 212 3.79 -30.91 -9.90
N VAL A 213 2.97 -30.22 -9.11
CA VAL A 213 2.88 -30.35 -7.66
C VAL A 213 1.47 -30.75 -7.27
N ASP A 214 1.37 -31.79 -6.44
CA ASP A 214 0.09 -32.30 -5.94
C ASP A 214 -0.54 -31.36 -4.91
N PRO A 215 -1.83 -30.99 -5.07
CA PRO A 215 -2.51 -30.02 -4.21
C PRO A 215 -3.23 -30.64 -3.01
N TYR A 216 -3.28 -31.97 -2.88
CA TYR A 216 -4.17 -32.64 -1.91
C TYR A 216 -3.49 -32.85 -0.55
N VAL A 217 -4.27 -32.88 0.54
CA VAL A 217 -3.76 -33.12 1.91
C VAL A 217 -2.95 -34.42 1.96
N LYS A 218 -3.49 -35.52 1.42
CA LYS A 218 -2.74 -36.74 1.17
C LYS A 218 -2.41 -36.82 -0.32
N GLN A 219 -1.13 -36.85 -0.60
CA GLN A 219 -0.61 -36.84 -1.96
C GLN A 219 -1.22 -37.99 -2.81
N GLY A 220 -1.72 -37.66 -4.00
CA GLY A 220 -2.39 -38.58 -4.90
C GLY A 220 -3.83 -38.95 -4.52
N GLU A 221 -4.39 -38.41 -3.41
CA GLU A 221 -5.73 -38.74 -2.96
C GLU A 221 -6.66 -37.48 -3.02
N PRO A 222 -7.37 -37.23 -4.14
CA PRO A 222 -8.27 -36.08 -4.26
C PRO A 222 -9.36 -36.00 -3.19
N GLY A 223 -9.80 -37.18 -2.68
CA GLY A 223 -10.79 -37.27 -1.61
C GLY A 223 -10.31 -36.79 -0.24
N SER A 224 -9.01 -36.59 -0.04
CA SER A 224 -8.45 -36.12 1.22
C SER A 224 -8.62 -34.62 1.46
N GLY A 225 -9.13 -33.87 0.49
CA GLY A 225 -9.23 -32.40 0.53
C GLY A 225 -7.98 -31.70 -0.02
N LEU A 226 -8.05 -30.39 -0.13
CA LEU A 226 -6.94 -29.55 -0.62
C LEU A 226 -6.07 -29.07 0.53
N LEU A 227 -4.79 -28.85 0.27
CA LEU A 227 -3.89 -28.13 1.15
C LEU A 227 -4.46 -26.71 1.44
N PRO A 228 -4.10 -26.11 2.58
CA PRO A 228 -4.56 -24.76 2.92
C PRO A 228 -4.31 -23.76 1.78
N TYR A 229 -5.25 -22.82 1.61
CA TYR A 229 -5.18 -21.73 0.62
C TYR A 229 -5.12 -22.14 -0.85
N ILE A 230 -5.34 -23.42 -1.17
CA ILE A 230 -5.55 -23.88 -2.54
C ILE A 230 -7.05 -23.97 -2.80
N VAL A 231 -7.49 -23.40 -3.92
CA VAL A 231 -8.89 -23.45 -4.33
C VAL A 231 -9.12 -24.47 -5.45
N LYS A 232 -10.31 -25.04 -5.50
CA LYS A 232 -10.76 -25.83 -6.65
C LYS A 232 -10.80 -24.94 -7.89
N ASN A 233 -10.71 -25.54 -9.07
CA ASN A 233 -11.04 -24.83 -10.29
C ASN A 233 -12.49 -24.34 -10.21
N ASP A 234 -12.70 -23.03 -10.23
CA ASP A 234 -14.00 -22.38 -10.11
C ASP A 234 -14.71 -22.21 -11.46
N GLY A 235 -14.09 -22.72 -12.55
CA GLY A 235 -14.63 -22.61 -13.91
C GLY A 235 -14.50 -21.23 -14.56
N LEU A 236 -13.96 -20.22 -13.86
CA LEU A 236 -13.72 -18.92 -14.44
C LEU A 236 -12.66 -19.02 -15.55
N THR A 237 -12.89 -18.30 -16.63
CA THR A 237 -11.96 -18.22 -17.78
C THR A 237 -11.19 -16.90 -17.76
N ASN A 238 -10.08 -16.86 -18.50
CA ASN A 238 -9.28 -15.62 -18.60
C ASN A 238 -10.13 -14.45 -19.08
N GLY A 239 -9.94 -13.32 -18.43
CA GLY A 239 -10.68 -12.08 -18.73
C GLY A 239 -11.98 -11.89 -17.96
N GLN A 240 -12.47 -12.89 -17.22
CA GLN A 240 -13.61 -12.69 -16.31
C GLN A 240 -13.19 -11.95 -15.05
N GLY A 241 -14.06 -11.06 -14.56
CA GLY A 241 -13.84 -10.35 -13.31
C GLY A 241 -14.22 -11.16 -12.08
N ASP A 242 -13.64 -10.81 -10.94
CA ASP A 242 -14.02 -11.36 -9.62
C ASP A 242 -13.78 -10.34 -8.49
N LYS A 243 -14.01 -10.75 -7.25
CA LYS A 243 -13.80 -9.91 -6.05
C LYS A 243 -12.47 -10.19 -5.34
N LYS A 244 -11.61 -11.01 -5.93
CA LYS A 244 -10.31 -11.36 -5.35
C LYS A 244 -9.29 -10.25 -5.62
N ILE A 245 -8.33 -10.12 -4.71
CA ILE A 245 -7.22 -9.17 -4.78
C ILE A 245 -5.90 -9.92 -4.69
N GLN A 246 -4.82 -9.32 -5.19
CA GLN A 246 -3.48 -9.88 -5.11
C GLN A 246 -3.02 -10.07 -3.65
N ALA A 247 -2.15 -11.06 -3.43
CA ALA A 247 -1.66 -11.41 -2.11
C ALA A 247 -0.96 -10.25 -1.41
N TYR A 248 -1.13 -10.19 -0.09
CA TYR A 248 -0.33 -9.33 0.79
C TYR A 248 0.86 -10.12 1.35
N ASN A 249 1.85 -9.39 1.86
CA ASN A 249 2.92 -9.93 2.68
C ASN A 249 3.44 -8.89 3.68
N TYR A 250 4.44 -9.26 4.47
CA TYR A 250 5.29 -8.30 5.15
C TYR A 250 6.63 -8.22 4.41
N ARG A 251 7.14 -7.02 4.21
CA ARG A 251 8.49 -6.77 3.71
C ARG A 251 9.43 -6.76 4.91
N VAL A 252 10.16 -7.85 5.09
CA VAL A 252 10.94 -8.09 6.31
C VAL A 252 12.38 -7.66 6.11
N CYS A 253 12.89 -6.82 7.00
CA CYS A 253 14.30 -6.46 7.03
C CYS A 253 15.09 -7.54 7.77
N LEU A 254 15.85 -8.34 7.02
CA LEU A 254 16.70 -9.39 7.57
C LEU A 254 18.18 -9.01 7.50
N THR A 255 18.98 -9.68 8.35
CA THR A 255 20.45 -9.50 8.33
C THR A 255 21.17 -10.83 8.53
N THR A 256 22.37 -10.91 7.98
CA THR A 256 23.32 -12.00 8.24
C THR A 256 24.42 -11.58 9.24
N ASP A 257 24.45 -10.31 9.68
CA ASP A 257 25.43 -9.83 10.66
C ASP A 257 25.19 -10.43 12.03
N PRO A 258 26.09 -11.25 12.60
CA PRO A 258 25.90 -11.88 13.90
C PRO A 258 25.67 -10.89 15.05
N ALA A 259 26.18 -9.64 14.93
CA ALA A 259 26.01 -8.61 15.95
C ALA A 259 24.60 -8.01 15.96
N LEU A 260 23.86 -8.09 14.85
CA LEU A 260 22.52 -7.51 14.69
C LEU A 260 21.42 -8.58 14.58
N ARG A 261 21.77 -9.79 14.19
CA ARG A 261 20.83 -10.85 13.87
C ARG A 261 20.12 -11.39 15.12
N VAL A 262 18.78 -11.40 15.06
CA VAL A 262 17.91 -12.13 15.98
C VAL A 262 17.39 -13.36 15.26
N SER A 263 17.59 -14.54 15.82
CA SER A 263 17.11 -15.80 15.24
C SER A 263 15.59 -15.78 15.06
N ILE A 264 15.14 -16.38 13.96
CA ILE A 264 13.71 -16.56 13.73
C ILE A 264 13.27 -17.82 14.44
N GLU A 265 12.50 -17.62 15.50
CA GLU A 265 11.94 -18.71 16.29
C GLU A 265 10.73 -19.33 15.57
N LYS A 266 10.46 -20.60 15.86
CA LYS A 266 9.25 -21.28 15.39
C LYS A 266 8.02 -20.60 15.99
N PRO A 267 7.09 -20.06 15.18
CA PRO A 267 5.89 -19.43 15.72
C PRO A 267 5.06 -20.40 16.56
N GLU A 268 4.45 -19.90 17.63
CA GLU A 268 3.59 -20.71 18.51
C GLU A 268 2.44 -21.36 17.73
N ASP A 269 1.80 -20.61 16.83
CA ASP A 269 0.68 -21.06 15.99
C ASP A 269 1.16 -21.75 14.69
N TYR A 270 2.44 -22.18 14.59
CA TYR A 270 3.00 -22.83 13.40
C TYR A 270 2.28 -24.14 13.07
N LYS A 271 1.90 -24.26 11.80
CA LYS A 271 1.36 -25.51 11.23
C LYS A 271 2.18 -25.91 10.01
N GLU A 272 2.81 -27.09 10.04
CA GLU A 272 3.63 -27.57 8.91
C GLU A 272 2.83 -27.67 7.62
N ILE A 273 1.53 -28.02 7.72
CA ILE A 273 0.65 -28.13 6.57
C ILE A 273 0.47 -26.81 5.80
N ASP A 274 0.62 -25.65 6.46
CA ASP A 274 0.56 -24.32 5.79
C ASP A 274 1.77 -24.11 4.86
N HIS A 275 2.85 -24.88 5.04
CA HIS A 275 4.08 -24.85 4.24
C HIS A 275 4.27 -26.11 3.39
N GLU A 276 3.33 -27.04 3.41
CA GLU A 276 3.42 -28.30 2.69
C GLU A 276 3.57 -28.08 1.17
N LEU A 277 2.85 -27.11 0.61
CA LEU A 277 2.94 -26.77 -0.81
C LEU A 277 4.36 -26.34 -1.21
N LEU A 278 5.05 -25.56 -0.37
CA LEU A 278 6.45 -25.16 -0.56
C LEU A 278 7.36 -26.38 -0.56
N LEU A 279 7.19 -27.27 0.41
CA LEU A 279 8.03 -28.46 0.57
C LEU A 279 7.87 -29.41 -0.61
N ARG A 280 6.64 -29.64 -1.05
CA ARG A 280 6.36 -30.46 -2.26
C ARG A 280 6.91 -29.83 -3.53
N ASN A 281 6.92 -28.51 -3.63
CA ASN A 281 7.51 -27.82 -4.79
C ASN A 281 9.02 -28.09 -4.87
N PHE A 282 9.74 -28.09 -3.74
CA PHE A 282 11.15 -28.51 -3.71
C PHE A 282 11.33 -29.99 -4.06
N GLU A 283 10.51 -30.87 -3.48
CA GLU A 283 10.55 -32.32 -3.76
C GLU A 283 10.25 -32.66 -5.24
N ALA A 284 9.41 -31.86 -5.88
CA ALA A 284 9.16 -31.94 -7.32
C ALA A 284 10.36 -31.45 -8.16
N GLY A 285 11.37 -30.83 -7.54
CA GLY A 285 12.62 -30.42 -8.19
C GLY A 285 12.69 -28.94 -8.57
N ASP A 286 11.86 -28.07 -8.00
CA ASP A 286 12.04 -26.62 -8.12
C ASP A 286 13.08 -26.16 -7.09
N MET A 287 14.33 -25.97 -7.53
CA MET A 287 15.46 -25.57 -6.68
C MET A 287 15.68 -24.06 -6.65
N ARG A 288 14.73 -23.26 -7.08
CA ARG A 288 14.83 -21.79 -7.04
C ARG A 288 14.65 -21.29 -5.62
N MET A 289 15.39 -20.23 -5.24
CA MET A 289 15.21 -19.53 -3.96
C MET A 289 13.88 -18.77 -3.96
N PRO A 290 12.90 -19.08 -3.09
CA PRO A 290 11.57 -18.48 -3.14
C PRO A 290 11.53 -17.08 -2.50
N ALA A 291 12.55 -16.28 -2.77
CA ALA A 291 12.70 -14.93 -2.27
C ALA A 291 13.51 -14.06 -3.22
N LEU A 292 13.06 -12.84 -3.45
CA LEU A 292 13.89 -11.76 -3.96
C LEU A 292 14.56 -11.08 -2.76
N ILE A 293 15.88 -11.26 -2.67
CA ILE A 293 16.69 -10.73 -1.55
C ILE A 293 17.44 -9.51 -2.08
N GLU A 294 16.97 -8.31 -1.74
CA GLU A 294 17.58 -7.06 -2.20
C GLU A 294 18.44 -6.44 -1.10
N PRO A 295 19.77 -6.28 -1.33
CA PRO A 295 20.64 -5.61 -0.37
C PRO A 295 20.21 -4.17 -0.11
N LEU A 296 20.22 -3.77 1.16
CA LEU A 296 19.99 -2.40 1.59
C LEU A 296 21.32 -1.67 1.77
N GLU A 297 21.29 -0.36 1.58
CA GLU A 297 22.40 0.48 2.00
C GLU A 297 22.56 0.46 3.51
N GLY A 298 23.76 0.81 4.00
CA GLY A 298 24.04 0.86 5.42
C GLY A 298 24.98 -0.23 5.90
N LYS A 299 24.94 -0.49 7.19
CA LYS A 299 25.80 -1.46 7.87
C LYS A 299 25.02 -2.74 8.20
N GLY A 300 25.75 -3.83 8.45
CA GLY A 300 25.15 -5.04 9.01
C GLY A 300 24.51 -5.94 7.96
N SER A 301 24.93 -5.87 6.69
CA SER A 301 24.48 -6.79 5.62
C SER A 301 22.97 -7.01 5.62
N LYS A 302 22.20 -5.92 5.77
CA LYS A 302 20.75 -5.95 5.78
C LYS A 302 20.19 -6.15 4.37
N VAL A 303 19.05 -6.79 4.31
CA VAL A 303 18.32 -7.06 3.07
C VAL A 303 16.83 -6.80 3.26
N ASP A 304 16.17 -6.40 2.18
CA ASP A 304 14.72 -6.45 2.04
C ASP A 304 14.34 -7.83 1.48
N TRP A 305 13.55 -8.58 2.25
CA TRP A 305 13.10 -9.92 1.86
C TRP A 305 11.71 -9.83 1.23
N ASN A 306 11.66 -10.02 -0.09
CA ASN A 306 10.41 -9.99 -0.86
C ASN A 306 10.07 -11.38 -1.41
N ASN A 307 8.82 -11.55 -1.82
CA ASN A 307 8.33 -12.75 -2.48
C ASN A 307 8.99 -12.99 -3.85
N MET A 308 9.19 -14.24 -4.19
CA MET A 308 9.62 -14.70 -5.52
C MET A 308 9.13 -16.13 -5.77
N HIS A 309 8.88 -16.44 -7.04
CA HIS A 309 8.50 -17.76 -7.54
C HIS A 309 7.12 -18.26 -7.07
N ALA A 310 6.84 -19.55 -7.23
CA ALA A 310 5.51 -20.11 -7.07
C ALA A 310 4.96 -20.00 -5.65
N VAL A 311 5.79 -20.29 -4.65
CA VAL A 311 5.43 -20.25 -3.23
C VAL A 311 6.51 -19.51 -2.47
N GLY A 312 6.18 -18.44 -1.77
CA GLY A 312 7.13 -17.62 -1.03
C GLY A 312 6.48 -16.91 0.17
N SER A 313 6.88 -15.67 0.42
CA SER A 313 6.35 -14.87 1.54
C SER A 313 4.98 -14.25 1.27
N ASP A 314 4.50 -14.21 0.04
CA ASP A 314 3.12 -13.85 -0.25
C ASP A 314 2.16 -14.94 0.24
N HIS A 315 0.99 -14.53 0.74
CA HIS A 315 -0.01 -15.44 1.27
C HIS A 315 -1.32 -15.32 0.46
N PRO A 316 -1.37 -15.92 -0.76
CA PRO A 316 -2.53 -15.81 -1.65
C PRO A 316 -3.79 -16.36 -1.00
N GLY A 317 -4.90 -15.64 -1.14
CA GLY A 317 -6.21 -16.06 -0.60
C GLY A 317 -6.48 -15.68 0.85
N ALA A 318 -5.47 -15.26 1.61
CA ALA A 318 -5.64 -14.95 3.04
C ALA A 318 -6.12 -13.52 3.32
N ASN A 319 -6.18 -12.65 2.31
CA ASN A 319 -6.42 -11.21 2.47
C ASN A 319 -7.66 -10.66 1.74
N TYR A 320 -8.48 -11.50 1.12
CA TYR A 320 -9.62 -11.02 0.31
C TYR A 320 -10.62 -10.18 1.10
N GLU A 321 -10.84 -10.51 2.38
CA GLU A 321 -11.75 -9.78 3.25
C GLU A 321 -11.18 -8.44 3.73
N TYR A 322 -9.84 -8.27 3.71
CA TYR A 322 -9.15 -7.17 4.38
C TYR A 322 -9.70 -5.77 4.04
N PRO A 323 -9.99 -5.43 2.76
CA PRO A 323 -10.52 -4.11 2.42
C PRO A 323 -11.81 -3.75 3.16
N GLU A 324 -12.72 -4.73 3.33
CA GLU A 324 -14.06 -4.54 3.93
C GLU A 324 -14.14 -4.98 5.40
N ALA A 325 -13.12 -5.64 5.92
CA ALA A 325 -13.09 -6.21 7.26
C ALA A 325 -13.15 -5.13 8.36
N SER A 326 -13.70 -5.48 9.54
CA SER A 326 -13.57 -4.65 10.74
C SER A 326 -12.09 -4.48 11.15
N TYR A 327 -11.78 -3.54 12.02
CA TYR A 327 -10.41 -3.37 12.50
C TYR A 327 -9.89 -4.62 13.23
N GLU A 328 -10.74 -5.26 14.02
CA GLU A 328 -10.42 -6.51 14.72
C GLU A 328 -10.11 -7.63 13.72
N ARG A 329 -10.93 -7.77 12.67
CA ARG A 329 -10.70 -8.79 11.64
C ARG A 329 -9.44 -8.51 10.82
N ARG A 330 -9.13 -7.25 10.54
CA ARG A 330 -7.85 -6.85 9.91
C ARG A 330 -6.65 -7.26 10.77
N MET A 331 -6.70 -7.01 12.08
CA MET A 331 -5.64 -7.44 13.01
C MET A 331 -5.46 -8.97 13.03
N GLU A 332 -6.56 -9.74 12.95
CA GLU A 332 -6.48 -11.21 12.82
C GLU A 332 -5.80 -11.63 11.53
N ILE A 333 -6.16 -11.01 10.39
CA ILE A 333 -5.53 -11.28 9.09
C ILE A 333 -4.05 -10.90 9.12
N GLU A 334 -3.68 -9.79 9.74
CA GLU A 334 -2.29 -9.37 9.92
C GLU A 334 -1.51 -10.37 10.78
N LYS A 335 -2.10 -10.86 11.89
CA LYS A 335 -1.51 -11.91 12.72
C LYS A 335 -1.31 -13.20 11.92
N GLN A 336 -2.29 -13.62 11.12
CA GLN A 336 -2.17 -14.80 10.24
C GLN A 336 -1.01 -14.66 9.24
N HIS A 337 -0.89 -13.50 8.59
CA HIS A 337 0.24 -13.23 7.68
C HIS A 337 1.58 -13.25 8.40
N LYS A 338 1.66 -12.65 9.59
CA LYS A 338 2.88 -12.70 10.43
C LYS A 338 3.27 -14.13 10.77
N THR A 339 2.32 -14.93 11.26
CA THR A 339 2.55 -16.35 11.60
C THR A 339 2.99 -17.14 10.36
N TYR A 340 2.32 -16.95 9.21
CA TYR A 340 2.68 -17.62 7.96
C TYR A 340 4.11 -17.26 7.52
N ILE A 341 4.48 -15.99 7.50
CA ILE A 341 5.80 -15.56 7.01
C ILE A 341 6.91 -15.98 7.97
N LEU A 342 6.71 -15.85 9.30
CA LEU A 342 7.66 -16.38 10.29
C LEU A 342 7.82 -17.90 10.16
N GLY A 343 6.70 -18.63 9.97
CA GLY A 343 6.69 -20.06 9.72
C GLY A 343 7.40 -20.45 8.43
N PHE A 344 7.18 -19.68 7.35
CA PHE A 344 7.89 -19.83 6.07
C PHE A 344 9.42 -19.67 6.26
N LEU A 345 9.86 -18.58 6.89
CA LEU A 345 11.28 -18.31 7.13
C LEU A 345 11.90 -19.41 8.03
N TRP A 346 11.17 -19.84 9.07
CA TRP A 346 11.62 -20.92 9.95
C TRP A 346 11.72 -22.25 9.21
N THR A 347 10.72 -22.61 8.38
CA THR A 347 10.70 -23.83 7.57
C THR A 347 11.87 -23.84 6.59
N MET A 348 12.12 -22.73 5.90
CA MET A 348 13.24 -22.55 4.99
C MET A 348 14.60 -22.79 5.64
N ALA A 349 14.75 -22.41 6.91
CA ALA A 349 16.00 -22.54 7.66
C ALA A 349 16.19 -23.90 8.33
N ASN A 350 15.10 -24.64 8.65
CA ASN A 350 15.15 -25.78 9.56
C ASN A 350 14.64 -27.10 8.97
N SER A 351 13.72 -27.09 8.00
CA SER A 351 13.14 -28.32 7.48
C SER A 351 14.15 -29.12 6.65
N PRO A 352 14.36 -30.42 6.93
CA PRO A 352 15.23 -31.29 6.13
C PRO A 352 14.71 -31.52 4.71
N ARG A 353 13.43 -31.23 4.43
CA ARG A 353 12.81 -31.31 3.12
C ARG A 353 13.17 -30.13 2.20
N VAL A 354 13.71 -29.04 2.77
CA VAL A 354 14.27 -27.91 1.99
C VAL A 354 15.66 -28.31 1.50
N PRO A 355 16.00 -28.07 0.21
CA PRO A 355 17.32 -28.34 -0.34
C PRO A 355 18.43 -27.71 0.51
N GLU A 356 19.50 -28.46 0.78
CA GLU A 356 20.53 -28.11 1.75
C GLU A 356 21.14 -26.72 1.53
N GLU A 357 21.44 -26.37 0.26
CA GLU A 357 22.02 -25.08 -0.08
C GLU A 357 21.06 -23.91 0.23
N ILE A 358 19.77 -24.09 -0.06
CA ILE A 358 18.73 -23.10 0.23
C ILE A 358 18.55 -22.99 1.74
N ARG A 359 18.52 -24.11 2.45
CA ARG A 359 18.38 -24.16 3.91
C ARG A 359 19.55 -23.48 4.61
N LYS A 360 20.79 -23.77 4.23
CA LYS A 360 21.99 -23.11 4.78
C LYS A 360 21.95 -21.60 4.53
N LYS A 361 21.59 -21.18 3.32
CA LYS A 361 21.45 -19.77 3.00
C LYS A 361 20.37 -19.09 3.83
N SER A 362 19.20 -19.72 3.98
CA SER A 362 18.09 -19.19 4.77
C SER A 362 18.42 -19.12 6.27
N ALA A 363 19.12 -20.12 6.82
CA ALA A 363 19.54 -20.16 8.22
C ALA A 363 20.57 -19.08 8.59
N ALA A 364 21.25 -18.50 7.60
CA ALA A 364 22.16 -17.37 7.83
C ALA A 364 21.42 -16.07 8.18
N TYR A 365 20.17 -15.91 7.80
CA TYR A 365 19.38 -14.70 8.04
C TYR A 365 18.63 -14.75 9.38
N GLY A 366 18.37 -13.56 9.92
CA GLY A 366 17.48 -13.34 11.06
C GLY A 366 16.95 -11.91 11.02
N LEU A 367 16.00 -11.57 11.90
CA LEU A 367 15.49 -10.22 12.05
C LEU A 367 16.62 -9.28 12.49
N SER A 368 16.59 -8.03 12.00
CA SER A 368 17.57 -7.03 12.39
C SER A 368 17.11 -6.32 13.66
N LYS A 369 17.84 -6.48 14.79
CA LYS A 369 17.44 -5.95 16.11
C LYS A 369 17.44 -4.43 16.22
N ASP A 370 18.08 -3.74 15.26
CA ASP A 370 18.13 -2.28 15.19
C ASP A 370 17.08 -1.67 14.25
N GLU A 371 16.26 -2.53 13.60
CA GLU A 371 15.07 -2.13 12.86
C GLU A 371 13.83 -2.47 13.68
N PHE A 372 12.78 -1.62 13.63
CA PHE A 372 11.51 -1.85 14.34
C PHE A 372 11.71 -2.25 15.82
N THR A 373 12.56 -1.50 16.54
CA THR A 373 13.04 -1.82 17.89
C THR A 373 11.93 -1.93 18.93
N ASP A 374 10.80 -1.25 18.69
CA ASP A 374 9.57 -1.28 19.49
C ASP A 374 8.62 -2.43 19.12
N ASN A 375 8.95 -3.21 18.08
CA ASN A 375 8.13 -4.32 17.57
C ASN A 375 8.94 -5.62 17.37
N GLY A 376 10.05 -5.78 18.08
CA GLY A 376 10.87 -7.00 18.06
C GLY A 376 11.53 -7.29 16.71
N GLY A 377 11.87 -6.25 15.93
CA GLY A 377 12.47 -6.39 14.61
C GLY A 377 11.46 -6.68 13.49
N TRP A 378 10.16 -6.76 13.81
CA TRP A 378 9.11 -7.02 12.84
C TRP A 378 8.53 -5.72 12.26
N PRO A 379 8.25 -5.64 10.92
CA PRO A 379 7.66 -4.45 10.30
C PRO A 379 6.34 -4.03 10.96
N TRP A 380 6.10 -2.73 11.05
CA TRP A 380 4.94 -2.18 11.74
C TRP A 380 3.62 -2.41 11.01
N MET A 381 3.66 -2.59 9.67
CA MET A 381 2.45 -2.79 8.88
C MET A 381 2.63 -3.86 7.80
N ILE A 382 1.52 -4.49 7.47
CA ILE A 382 1.42 -5.39 6.31
C ILE A 382 1.47 -4.60 5.00
N TYR A 383 2.05 -5.16 3.94
CA TYR A 383 2.07 -4.56 2.61
C TYR A 383 0.71 -4.75 1.93
N ILE A 384 -0.14 -3.73 2.04
CA ILE A 384 -1.43 -3.64 1.35
C ILE A 384 -1.13 -3.19 -0.08
N ARG A 385 -1.09 -4.14 -1.04
CA ARG A 385 -0.79 -3.83 -2.45
C ARG A 385 -1.95 -3.17 -3.16
N GLU A 386 -3.17 -3.53 -2.80
CA GLU A 386 -4.41 -2.91 -3.26
C GLU A 386 -5.55 -3.18 -2.27
N ALA A 387 -6.54 -2.32 -2.27
CA ALA A 387 -7.74 -2.49 -1.47
C ALA A 387 -8.95 -1.92 -2.24
N ARG A 388 -9.68 -0.95 -1.67
CA ARG A 388 -10.70 -0.21 -2.41
C ARG A 388 -10.03 0.66 -3.47
N ARG A 389 -10.63 0.77 -4.63
CA ARG A 389 -10.27 1.73 -5.67
C ARG A 389 -11.50 2.57 -5.99
N MET A 390 -11.35 3.88 -5.90
CA MET A 390 -12.42 4.83 -6.25
C MET A 390 -12.91 4.60 -7.69
N VAL A 391 -14.18 4.86 -7.94
CA VAL A 391 -14.74 4.91 -9.31
C VAL A 391 -15.13 6.34 -9.60
N GLY A 392 -14.18 7.12 -10.11
CA GLY A 392 -14.34 8.53 -10.49
C GLY A 392 -14.85 8.73 -11.93
N ASP A 393 -14.91 9.99 -12.36
CA ASP A 393 -15.24 10.35 -13.76
C ASP A 393 -14.12 9.98 -14.75
N TYR A 394 -12.92 9.74 -14.26
CA TYR A 394 -11.79 9.23 -15.03
C TYR A 394 -11.17 8.03 -14.30
N VAL A 395 -11.29 6.86 -14.90
CA VAL A 395 -10.61 5.66 -14.42
C VAL A 395 -9.30 5.50 -15.20
N MET A 396 -8.17 5.46 -14.49
CA MET A 396 -6.87 5.08 -15.05
C MET A 396 -6.91 3.59 -15.42
N THR A 397 -6.44 3.25 -16.62
CA THR A 397 -6.51 1.89 -17.17
C THR A 397 -5.18 1.46 -17.79
N GLN A 398 -5.07 0.19 -18.20
CA GLN A 398 -3.95 -0.33 -19.00
C GLN A 398 -3.63 0.58 -20.20
N HIS A 399 -4.65 1.17 -20.83
CA HIS A 399 -4.47 2.03 -22.00
C HIS A 399 -3.71 3.32 -21.68
N ASP A 400 -3.92 3.87 -20.48
CA ASP A 400 -3.15 5.03 -20.00
C ASP A 400 -1.69 4.64 -19.76
N CYS A 401 -1.45 3.49 -19.09
CA CYS A 401 -0.11 2.98 -18.82
C CYS A 401 0.66 2.69 -20.11
N GLU A 402 0.00 2.17 -21.13
CA GLU A 402 0.60 1.86 -22.43
C GLU A 402 0.73 3.07 -23.37
N GLY A 403 0.20 4.24 -22.97
CA GLY A 403 0.21 5.45 -23.77
C GLY A 403 -0.74 5.43 -24.97
N LYS A 404 -1.71 4.50 -25.02
CA LYS A 404 -2.81 4.46 -26.00
C LYS A 404 -3.87 5.51 -25.70
N LYS A 405 -4.00 5.88 -24.44
CA LYS A 405 -4.82 6.97 -23.92
C LYS A 405 -3.90 7.86 -23.07
N SER A 406 -4.11 9.16 -23.10
CA SER A 406 -3.30 10.11 -22.35
C SER A 406 -4.19 11.05 -21.55
N ALA A 407 -3.91 11.21 -20.26
CA ALA A 407 -4.57 12.18 -19.42
C ALA A 407 -4.25 13.61 -19.92
N THR A 408 -5.28 14.45 -20.03
CA THR A 408 -5.14 15.87 -20.37
C THR A 408 -4.83 16.77 -19.19
N ASP A 409 -4.90 16.19 -17.99
CA ASP A 409 -4.77 16.86 -16.69
C ASP A 409 -3.83 16.09 -15.72
N PRO A 410 -2.57 15.75 -16.17
CA PRO A 410 -1.67 14.95 -15.35
C PRO A 410 -1.19 15.71 -14.11
N VAL A 411 -1.25 15.06 -12.94
CA VAL A 411 -0.80 15.62 -11.66
C VAL A 411 0.39 14.88 -11.05
N ALA A 412 0.75 13.72 -11.61
CA ALA A 412 1.96 12.96 -11.33
C ALA A 412 2.25 12.05 -12.51
N LEU A 413 3.41 11.36 -12.48
CA LEU A 413 3.77 10.34 -13.48
C LEU A 413 3.82 8.95 -12.84
N GLY A 414 3.26 7.96 -13.56
CA GLY A 414 3.51 6.54 -13.33
C GLY A 414 4.58 6.02 -14.29
N SER A 415 5.35 5.00 -13.87
CA SER A 415 6.43 4.46 -14.71
C SER A 415 6.78 2.99 -14.43
N PHE A 416 6.30 2.42 -13.34
CA PHE A 416 6.57 1.03 -12.97
C PHE A 416 5.76 0.04 -13.82
N GLY A 417 6.12 -1.24 -13.77
CA GLY A 417 5.33 -2.29 -14.41
C GLY A 417 3.92 -2.37 -13.85
N MET A 418 2.95 -2.69 -14.69
CA MET A 418 1.66 -3.19 -14.24
C MET A 418 1.93 -4.54 -13.60
N ASP A 419 2.01 -4.55 -12.27
CA ASP A 419 2.47 -5.65 -11.44
C ASP A 419 1.35 -6.11 -10.52
N SER A 420 0.90 -7.35 -10.72
CA SER A 420 0.01 -8.05 -9.81
C SER A 420 0.69 -9.32 -9.33
N HIS A 421 0.73 -9.48 -8.02
CA HIS A 421 1.18 -10.71 -7.37
C HIS A 421 0.14 -11.81 -7.49
N CYS A 422 0.54 -13.07 -7.20
CA CYS A 422 -0.37 -14.20 -7.20
C CYS A 422 -1.66 -13.88 -6.42
N VAL A 423 -2.80 -14.07 -7.06
CA VAL A 423 -4.11 -13.87 -6.45
C VAL A 423 -4.56 -15.14 -5.73
N GLN A 424 -4.36 -16.31 -6.35
CA GLN A 424 -4.72 -17.59 -5.76
C GLN A 424 -3.84 -18.74 -6.29
N HIS A 425 -3.71 -19.76 -5.48
CA HIS A 425 -3.30 -21.10 -5.92
C HIS A 425 -4.55 -21.88 -6.30
N PHE A 426 -4.58 -22.51 -7.47
CA PHE A 426 -5.76 -23.27 -7.92
C PHE A 426 -5.37 -24.62 -8.50
N VAL A 427 -6.30 -25.57 -8.46
CA VAL A 427 -6.13 -26.88 -9.07
C VAL A 427 -6.40 -26.77 -10.56
N THR A 428 -5.43 -27.14 -11.39
CA THR A 428 -5.58 -27.20 -12.85
C THR A 428 -6.43 -28.40 -13.30
N ASP A 429 -6.84 -28.42 -14.55
CA ASP A 429 -7.56 -29.58 -15.14
C ASP A 429 -6.73 -30.88 -15.13
N LYS A 430 -5.40 -30.77 -14.96
CA LYS A 430 -4.50 -31.91 -14.79
C LYS A 430 -4.43 -32.43 -13.34
N GLY A 431 -5.12 -31.80 -12.40
CA GLY A 431 -5.07 -32.16 -10.99
C GLY A 431 -3.80 -31.69 -10.26
N THR A 432 -3.03 -30.79 -10.84
CA THR A 432 -1.84 -30.16 -10.24
C THR A 432 -2.14 -28.72 -9.81
N VAL A 433 -1.34 -28.15 -8.92
CA VAL A 433 -1.51 -26.74 -8.50
C VAL A 433 -0.81 -25.78 -9.46
N GLN A 434 -1.39 -24.61 -9.67
CA GLN A 434 -0.76 -23.49 -10.36
C GLN A 434 -1.17 -22.14 -9.75
N ASN A 435 -0.36 -21.10 -10.01
CA ASN A 435 -0.64 -19.72 -9.62
C ASN A 435 -1.54 -19.04 -10.66
N GLU A 436 -2.40 -18.15 -10.16
CA GLU A 436 -3.32 -17.36 -10.97
C GLU A 436 -3.24 -15.89 -10.58
N GLY A 437 -3.47 -14.99 -11.54
CA GLY A 437 -3.56 -13.54 -11.34
C GLY A 437 -2.23 -12.79 -11.36
N VAL A 438 -1.13 -13.49 -11.63
CA VAL A 438 0.19 -12.84 -11.77
C VAL A 438 0.23 -12.04 -13.06
N ILE A 439 0.57 -10.75 -12.95
CA ILE A 439 0.71 -9.83 -14.09
C ILE A 439 2.07 -9.14 -13.98
N TRP A 440 2.78 -9.05 -15.12
CA TRP A 440 3.94 -8.20 -15.25
C TRP A 440 4.02 -7.62 -16.66
N ARG A 441 3.80 -6.31 -16.79
CA ARG A 441 3.92 -5.62 -18.08
C ARG A 441 4.41 -4.20 -17.90
N VAL A 442 5.59 -3.91 -18.42
CA VAL A 442 6.25 -2.62 -18.28
C VAL A 442 5.68 -1.61 -19.27
N PRO A 443 5.27 -0.42 -18.83
CA PRO A 443 4.90 0.68 -19.71
C PRO A 443 6.05 1.07 -20.63
N PRO A 444 5.81 1.37 -21.91
CA PRO A 444 6.87 1.73 -22.89
C PRO A 444 7.60 3.02 -22.48
N LYS A 445 6.90 3.92 -21.79
CA LYS A 445 7.44 5.18 -21.26
C LYS A 445 6.63 5.61 -20.03
N PRO A 446 7.14 6.53 -19.20
CA PRO A 446 6.32 7.16 -18.15
C PRO A 446 5.06 7.80 -18.72
N TYR A 447 3.97 7.73 -17.96
CA TYR A 447 2.65 8.22 -18.34
C TYR A 447 2.06 9.14 -17.27
N GLY A 448 1.19 10.07 -17.67
CA GLY A 448 0.53 11.01 -16.78
C GLY A 448 -0.64 10.38 -16.04
N ILE A 449 -0.77 10.66 -14.73
CA ILE A 449 -1.91 10.27 -13.90
C ILE A 449 -2.87 11.47 -13.79
N SER A 450 -4.13 11.25 -14.19
CA SER A 450 -5.15 12.31 -14.28
C SER A 450 -5.54 12.87 -12.93
N TYR A 451 -5.73 14.19 -12.84
CA TYR A 451 -6.34 14.87 -11.69
C TYR A 451 -7.71 14.27 -11.33
N ARG A 452 -8.53 13.99 -12.36
CA ARG A 452 -9.86 13.40 -12.17
C ARG A 452 -9.84 12.00 -11.57
N SER A 453 -8.70 11.32 -11.54
CA SER A 453 -8.58 10.01 -10.91
C SER A 453 -8.37 10.09 -9.39
N VAL A 454 -8.04 11.26 -8.83
CA VAL A 454 -7.81 11.43 -7.39
C VAL A 454 -8.94 12.16 -6.67
N ILE A 455 -10.03 12.46 -7.37
CA ILE A 455 -11.22 13.13 -6.83
C ILE A 455 -12.48 12.32 -7.08
N PRO A 456 -13.50 12.38 -6.20
CA PRO A 456 -14.80 11.75 -6.40
C PRO A 456 -15.53 12.29 -7.63
N LYS A 457 -16.50 11.53 -8.13
CA LYS A 457 -17.43 11.99 -9.18
C LYS A 457 -18.13 13.28 -8.77
N ILE A 458 -18.47 14.07 -9.81
CA ILE A 458 -19.38 15.20 -9.64
C ILE A 458 -20.67 14.69 -8.98
N GLY A 459 -21.01 15.28 -7.85
CA GLY A 459 -22.24 14.97 -7.14
C GLY A 459 -22.10 13.97 -6.00
N GLU A 460 -20.94 13.37 -5.76
CA GLU A 460 -20.68 12.51 -4.59
C GLU A 460 -20.09 13.31 -3.42
N CYS A 461 -18.81 13.65 -3.46
CA CYS A 461 -18.17 14.43 -2.40
C CYS A 461 -17.34 15.58 -2.98
N GLU A 462 -17.57 16.81 -2.48
CA GLU A 462 -17.03 18.03 -3.06
C GLU A 462 -15.72 18.51 -2.45
N ASN A 463 -15.27 17.90 -1.34
CA ASN A 463 -14.10 18.34 -0.59
C ASN A 463 -13.19 17.20 -0.12
N LEU A 464 -13.17 16.10 -0.87
CA LEU A 464 -12.35 14.93 -0.61
C LEU A 464 -11.38 14.66 -1.76
N PHE A 465 -10.16 14.25 -1.41
CA PHE A 465 -9.18 13.66 -2.30
C PHE A 465 -8.81 12.24 -1.85
N SER A 466 -8.57 11.34 -2.79
CA SER A 466 -8.11 9.98 -2.53
C SER A 466 -6.92 9.62 -3.44
N PRO A 467 -5.70 10.04 -3.09
CA PRO A 467 -4.51 9.83 -3.94
C PRO A 467 -3.95 8.42 -3.91
N ILE A 468 -4.30 7.59 -2.91
CA ILE A 468 -3.81 6.22 -2.74
C ILE A 468 -4.83 5.23 -3.31
N CYS A 469 -6.06 5.29 -2.84
CA CYS A 469 -7.20 4.50 -3.34
C CYS A 469 -7.88 5.20 -4.51
N LEU A 470 -7.08 5.72 -5.43
CA LEU A 470 -7.54 6.54 -6.56
C LEU A 470 -8.35 5.73 -7.57
N SER A 471 -8.98 6.43 -8.51
CA SER A 471 -9.81 5.82 -9.56
C SER A 471 -8.94 5.13 -10.62
N THR A 472 -8.81 3.80 -10.48
CA THR A 472 -8.01 2.96 -11.37
C THR A 472 -8.66 1.59 -11.54
N SER A 473 -8.37 0.93 -12.67
CA SER A 473 -8.54 -0.51 -12.80
C SER A 473 -7.53 -1.27 -11.93
N HIS A 474 -7.78 -2.55 -11.66
CA HIS A 474 -6.81 -3.44 -11.00
C HIS A 474 -5.46 -3.42 -11.73
N VAL A 475 -5.46 -3.51 -13.05
CA VAL A 475 -4.25 -3.53 -13.88
C VAL A 475 -3.44 -2.24 -13.75
N ALA A 476 -4.07 -1.09 -13.92
CA ALA A 476 -3.38 0.19 -13.83
C ALA A 476 -2.90 0.48 -12.41
N HIS A 477 -3.67 0.06 -11.39
CA HIS A 477 -3.26 0.20 -10.00
C HIS A 477 -1.93 -0.49 -9.73
N GLY A 478 -1.69 -1.67 -10.31
CA GLY A 478 -0.41 -2.39 -10.20
C GLY A 478 0.81 -1.56 -10.62
N SER A 479 0.65 -0.59 -11.51
CA SER A 479 1.73 0.33 -11.94
C SER A 479 1.79 1.62 -11.11
N ILE A 480 0.65 2.08 -10.58
CA ILE A 480 0.52 3.37 -9.89
C ILE A 480 0.85 3.26 -8.41
N ARG A 481 0.63 2.11 -7.78
CA ARG A 481 0.76 1.85 -6.34
C ARG A 481 2.19 1.94 -5.77
N MET A 482 3.04 2.71 -6.38
CA MET A 482 4.44 2.88 -5.96
C MET A 482 4.59 4.06 -5.01
N GLU A 483 5.37 3.89 -3.93
CA GLU A 483 5.52 4.91 -2.89
C GLU A 483 5.90 6.30 -3.41
N PRO A 484 6.89 6.48 -4.35
CA PRO A 484 7.18 7.81 -4.87
C PRO A 484 6.01 8.41 -5.66
N VAL A 485 5.17 7.59 -6.29
CA VAL A 485 3.97 8.04 -7.00
C VAL A 485 2.90 8.49 -5.99
N PHE A 486 2.69 7.73 -4.92
CA PHE A 486 1.78 8.12 -3.84
C PHE A 486 2.19 9.44 -3.17
N MET A 487 3.49 9.64 -2.91
CA MET A 487 4.03 10.90 -2.41
C MET A 487 3.71 12.08 -3.35
N ALA A 488 3.94 11.91 -4.66
CA ALA A 488 3.69 12.93 -5.66
C ALA A 488 2.20 13.24 -5.83
N LEU A 489 1.34 12.22 -5.90
CA LEU A 489 -0.12 12.38 -6.00
C LEU A 489 -0.68 13.10 -4.78
N SER A 490 -0.24 12.74 -3.58
CA SER A 490 -0.75 13.33 -2.35
C SER A 490 -0.31 14.79 -2.17
N GLN A 491 0.92 15.13 -2.57
CA GLN A 491 1.34 16.53 -2.66
C GLN A 491 0.49 17.29 -3.66
N SER A 492 0.20 16.71 -4.82
CA SER A 492 -0.64 17.35 -5.84
C SER A 492 -2.08 17.56 -5.37
N CYS A 493 -2.62 16.64 -4.58
CA CYS A 493 -3.93 16.79 -3.93
C CYS A 493 -3.92 17.96 -2.92
N SER A 494 -2.86 18.13 -2.13
CA SER A 494 -2.71 19.27 -1.22
C SER A 494 -2.67 20.60 -1.97
N ILE A 495 -1.95 20.66 -3.09
CA ILE A 495 -1.89 21.84 -3.96
C ILE A 495 -3.28 22.17 -4.52
N ALA A 496 -4.01 21.17 -5.02
CA ALA A 496 -5.37 21.35 -5.52
C ALA A 496 -6.34 21.78 -4.41
N ALA A 497 -6.21 21.20 -3.20
CA ALA A 497 -6.99 21.59 -2.02
C ALA A 497 -6.77 23.07 -1.68
N SER A 498 -5.53 23.58 -1.75
CA SER A 498 -5.23 25.00 -1.51
C SER A 498 -5.96 25.90 -2.51
N LEU A 499 -5.98 25.53 -3.78
CA LEU A 499 -6.75 26.26 -4.81
C LEU A 499 -8.25 26.24 -4.57
N ALA A 500 -8.78 25.08 -4.20
CA ALA A 500 -10.20 24.91 -3.92
C ALA A 500 -10.65 25.75 -2.69
N ILE A 501 -9.81 25.81 -1.65
CA ILE A 501 -10.04 26.65 -0.46
C ILE A 501 -10.00 28.13 -0.81
N GLU A 502 -8.95 28.58 -1.52
CA GLU A 502 -8.75 29.96 -1.92
C GLU A 502 -9.92 30.50 -2.74
N LYS A 503 -10.46 29.68 -3.64
CA LYS A 503 -11.58 30.05 -4.52
C LYS A 503 -12.95 29.68 -3.98
N ASN A 504 -13.01 28.99 -2.86
CA ASN A 504 -14.23 28.45 -2.25
C ASN A 504 -15.07 27.63 -3.26
N ILE A 505 -14.44 26.67 -3.94
CA ILE A 505 -15.05 25.82 -4.96
C ILE A 505 -14.94 24.34 -4.59
N PRO A 506 -15.81 23.48 -5.14
CA PRO A 506 -15.63 22.04 -5.12
C PRO A 506 -14.31 21.59 -5.77
N VAL A 507 -13.77 20.45 -5.34
CA VAL A 507 -12.54 19.86 -5.93
C VAL A 507 -12.69 19.59 -7.42
N GLN A 508 -13.90 19.28 -7.89
CA GLN A 508 -14.21 19.02 -9.30
C GLN A 508 -14.17 20.29 -10.18
N GLN A 509 -14.17 21.47 -9.57
CA GLN A 509 -14.14 22.77 -10.29
C GLN A 509 -12.74 23.40 -10.33
N VAL A 510 -11.73 22.76 -9.80
CA VAL A 510 -10.34 23.22 -9.88
C VAL A 510 -9.89 23.22 -11.34
N LYS A 511 -9.52 24.40 -11.84
CA LYS A 511 -9.05 24.57 -13.23
C LYS A 511 -7.63 24.02 -13.36
N TYR A 512 -7.45 23.03 -14.23
CA TYR A 512 -6.17 22.35 -14.40
C TYR A 512 -5.02 23.29 -14.81
N ALA A 513 -5.28 24.30 -15.66
CA ALA A 513 -4.23 25.25 -16.07
C ALA A 513 -3.58 25.97 -14.87
N GLU A 514 -4.39 26.38 -13.89
CA GLU A 514 -3.89 27.01 -12.68
C GLU A 514 -3.20 25.98 -11.74
N LEU A 515 -3.79 24.79 -11.63
CA LEU A 515 -3.20 23.69 -10.87
C LEU A 515 -1.83 23.32 -11.43
N LYS A 516 -1.72 23.14 -12.75
CA LYS A 516 -0.46 22.79 -13.44
C LYS A 516 0.66 23.79 -13.11
N GLN A 517 0.36 25.08 -13.14
CA GLN A 517 1.36 26.08 -12.79
C GLN A 517 1.87 25.91 -11.36
N ARG A 518 0.96 25.72 -10.40
CA ARG A 518 1.35 25.51 -8.99
C ARG A 518 2.09 24.20 -8.75
N LEU A 519 1.79 23.15 -9.51
CA LEU A 519 2.54 21.89 -9.49
C LEU A 519 3.99 22.11 -9.96
N LEU A 520 4.17 22.84 -11.06
CA LEU A 520 5.50 23.16 -11.58
C LEU A 520 6.31 24.04 -10.63
N ASP A 521 5.66 25.06 -10.02
CA ASP A 521 6.28 25.92 -8.99
C ASP A 521 6.75 25.10 -7.76
N ALA A 522 5.99 24.03 -7.41
CA ALA A 522 6.33 23.07 -6.37
C ALA A 522 7.32 21.98 -6.82
N LYS A 523 7.91 22.13 -8.02
CA LYS A 523 8.87 21.17 -8.63
C LYS A 523 8.31 19.76 -8.82
N GLN A 524 7.00 19.64 -8.98
CA GLN A 524 6.37 18.36 -9.36
C GLN A 524 6.67 18.04 -10.83
N VAL A 525 6.81 16.75 -11.11
CA VAL A 525 7.02 16.25 -12.47
C VAL A 525 5.70 15.74 -13.01
N VAL A 526 5.08 16.51 -13.91
CA VAL A 526 3.77 16.18 -14.52
C VAL A 526 3.88 15.83 -16.01
N GLU A 527 5.06 16.02 -16.59
CA GLU A 527 5.35 15.68 -17.98
C GLU A 527 6.70 14.98 -18.09
N PHE A 528 6.75 13.87 -18.79
CA PHE A 528 8.01 13.17 -19.05
C PHE A 528 8.73 13.83 -20.22
N LYS A 529 9.90 14.39 -19.94
CA LYS A 529 10.84 14.85 -20.97
C LYS A 529 11.89 13.76 -21.15
N SER A 530 11.88 13.08 -22.31
CA SER A 530 12.99 12.20 -22.65
C SER A 530 14.28 13.02 -22.64
N ALA A 531 15.34 12.50 -22.01
CA ALA A 531 16.66 13.09 -22.21
C ALA A 531 16.91 13.11 -23.73
N ARG A 532 17.19 14.29 -24.30
CA ARG A 532 17.69 14.33 -25.69
C ARG A 532 18.94 13.43 -25.72
N PRO A 533 19.09 12.58 -26.77
CA PRO A 533 20.38 11.94 -26.98
C PRO A 533 21.43 13.08 -26.99
N ALA A 534 22.49 12.93 -26.24
CA ALA A 534 23.66 13.80 -26.41
C ALA A 534 24.05 13.69 -27.88
N GLN A 535 23.99 14.82 -28.60
CA GLN A 535 24.49 14.95 -29.97
C GLN A 535 25.99 14.73 -30.00
#